data_8bb02a651776fee9439ef96463a1e0f3
#
_entry.id   8bb02a651776fee9439ef96463a1e0f3
#
_cell.length_a   1.000
_cell.length_b   1.000
_cell.length_c   1.000
_cell.angle_alpha   90.00
_cell.angle_beta   90.00
_cell.angle_gamma   90.00
#
_symmetry.space_group_name_H-M   'P 1'
#
loop_
_entity.id
_entity.type
_entity.pdbx_description
1 polymer ?
#
loop_
_entity_poly.entity_id
_entity_poly.type
_entity_poly.pdbx_seq_one_letter_code
_entity_poly.pdbx_strand_id
1 'polypeptide(L)'
;PYWERRNKYIYLYSKVTDSILTARWGKDNFNFARAAIQGTQPYLSAVWGGDVRASWDGMAANLANALRCSFMGFPNWGSDVGGYLGDAGMEPEQLYRRWLQWGVWCGLYEIKIDGPAGRGNDRAPWHYGSTLQESFRRACEERMSLAPYIYSLLNTAAEHGVLMKPLAYVYPNDPKTLTLWDEYLFGSAFLVAPMLQ
;
A
#
# COMPACT_ATOMS: atom_id res chain seq x y z
N PRO A 1 18.58 12.10 -23.25
CA PRO A 1 18.75 12.53 -21.86
C PRO A 1 18.32 11.43 -20.89
N TYR A 2 18.86 11.43 -19.69
CA TYR A 2 18.62 10.38 -18.69
C TYR A 2 17.14 10.25 -18.32
N TRP A 3 16.44 11.36 -18.14
CA TRP A 3 14.99 11.36 -17.78
C TRP A 3 14.09 10.78 -18.86
N GLU A 4 14.42 10.92 -20.15
CA GLU A 4 13.63 10.31 -21.24
C GLU A 4 13.69 8.78 -21.20
N ARG A 5 14.80 8.23 -20.70
CA ARG A 5 15.01 6.78 -20.59
C ARG A 5 14.46 6.18 -19.30
N ARG A 6 14.25 7.00 -18.26
CA ARG A 6 13.81 6.56 -16.94
C ARG A 6 12.49 5.79 -17.02
N ASN A 7 11.48 6.37 -17.64
CA ASN A 7 10.16 5.75 -17.75
C ASN A 7 10.22 4.49 -18.64
N LYS A 8 11.00 4.52 -19.72
CA LYS A 8 11.23 3.36 -20.58
C LYS A 8 11.90 2.21 -19.81
N TYR A 9 12.85 2.54 -18.94
CA TYR A 9 13.49 1.54 -18.07
C TYR A 9 12.48 0.86 -17.15
N ILE A 10 11.66 1.65 -16.43
CA ILE A 10 10.63 1.14 -15.54
C ILE A 10 9.65 0.22 -16.29
N TYR A 11 9.18 0.66 -17.45
CA TYR A 11 8.28 -0.12 -18.31
C TYR A 11 8.91 -1.45 -18.72
N LEU A 12 10.13 -1.41 -19.27
CA LEU A 12 10.82 -2.62 -19.75
C LEU A 12 11.15 -3.57 -18.59
N TYR A 13 11.56 -3.03 -17.46
CA TYR A 13 11.84 -3.83 -16.26
C TYR A 13 10.59 -4.60 -15.79
N SER A 14 9.46 -3.91 -15.65
CA SER A 14 8.20 -4.53 -15.25
C SER A 14 7.77 -5.61 -16.24
N LYS A 15 7.86 -5.31 -17.55
CA LYS A 15 7.49 -6.25 -18.61
C LYS A 15 8.37 -7.49 -18.66
N VAL A 16 9.69 -7.34 -18.54
CA VAL A 16 10.62 -8.47 -18.54
C VAL A 16 10.41 -9.35 -17.31
N THR A 17 10.25 -8.74 -16.13
CA THR A 17 9.97 -9.47 -14.89
C THR A 17 8.68 -10.28 -15.02
N ASP A 18 7.60 -9.66 -15.46
CA ASP A 18 6.31 -10.33 -15.69
C ASP A 18 6.44 -11.49 -16.69
N SER A 19 7.17 -11.30 -17.80
CA SER A 19 7.36 -12.35 -18.82
C SER A 19 8.08 -13.58 -18.26
N ILE A 20 9.08 -13.38 -17.41
CA ILE A 20 9.83 -14.46 -16.76
C ILE A 20 8.93 -15.18 -15.73
N LEU A 21 8.21 -14.43 -14.90
CA LEU A 21 7.31 -14.99 -13.89
C LEU A 21 6.19 -15.79 -14.56
N THR A 22 5.58 -15.24 -15.60
CA THR A 22 4.51 -15.90 -16.36
C THR A 22 5.02 -17.16 -17.09
N ALA A 23 6.21 -17.13 -17.68
CA ALA A 23 6.80 -18.31 -18.29
C ALA A 23 7.07 -19.42 -17.27
N ARG A 24 7.37 -19.07 -16.01
CA ARG A 24 7.68 -20.03 -14.94
C ARG A 24 6.44 -20.59 -14.24
N TRP A 25 5.47 -19.72 -13.93
CA TRP A 25 4.33 -20.06 -13.06
C TRP A 25 2.96 -19.76 -13.68
N GLY A 26 2.91 -19.35 -14.97
CA GLY A 26 1.66 -18.99 -15.62
C GLY A 26 1.04 -17.75 -14.96
N LYS A 27 -0.27 -17.80 -14.75
CA LYS A 27 -1.02 -16.72 -14.07
C LYS A 27 -0.88 -16.76 -12.53
N ASP A 28 -0.35 -17.84 -11.99
CA ASP A 28 -0.13 -17.99 -10.54
C ASP A 28 1.23 -17.39 -10.15
N ASN A 29 1.37 -16.11 -10.39
CA ASN A 29 2.55 -15.33 -10.06
C ASN A 29 2.19 -14.00 -9.39
N PHE A 30 3.15 -13.40 -8.71
CA PHE A 30 2.97 -12.12 -8.05
C PHE A 30 4.19 -11.23 -8.29
N ASN A 31 3.99 -10.17 -9.05
CA ASN A 31 5.00 -9.16 -9.35
C ASN A 31 4.60 -7.82 -8.77
N PHE A 32 5.33 -7.32 -7.76
CA PHE A 32 5.08 -6.00 -7.23
C PHE A 32 6.32 -5.11 -7.28
N ALA A 33 6.12 -3.82 -7.43
CA ALA A 33 7.21 -2.89 -7.64
C ALA A 33 7.00 -1.56 -6.91
N ARG A 34 8.12 -0.95 -6.51
CA ARG A 34 8.17 0.42 -6.02
C ARG A 34 8.04 1.43 -7.16
N ALA A 35 8.74 1.20 -8.25
CA ALA A 35 8.73 2.07 -9.42
C ALA A 35 7.67 1.59 -10.43
N ALA A 36 6.64 2.38 -10.61
CA ALA A 36 5.56 2.13 -11.56
C ALA A 36 5.23 3.40 -12.33
N ILE A 37 4.79 3.25 -13.56
CA ILE A 37 4.37 4.35 -14.44
C ILE A 37 3.14 3.93 -15.25
N GLN A 38 2.50 4.89 -15.89
CA GLN A 38 1.43 4.62 -16.84
C GLN A 38 1.91 3.62 -17.90
N GLY A 39 1.13 2.55 -18.11
CA GLY A 39 1.44 1.45 -19.02
C GLY A 39 2.08 0.23 -18.35
N THR A 40 2.46 0.30 -17.06
CA THR A 40 2.98 -0.86 -16.33
C THR A 40 1.90 -1.67 -15.60
N GLN A 41 0.66 -1.18 -15.56
CA GLN A 41 -0.47 -1.84 -14.87
C GLN A 41 -0.65 -3.31 -15.29
N PRO A 42 -0.54 -3.71 -16.58
CA PRO A 42 -0.71 -5.10 -16.98
C PRO A 42 0.40 -6.05 -16.49
N TYR A 43 1.53 -5.51 -16.06
CA TYR A 43 2.72 -6.28 -15.68
C TYR A 43 2.97 -6.34 -14.17
N LEU A 44 2.12 -5.65 -13.37
CA LEU A 44 2.30 -5.54 -11.93
C LEU A 44 1.05 -6.01 -11.19
N SER A 45 1.22 -6.96 -10.31
CA SER A 45 0.16 -7.43 -9.39
C SER A 45 -0.14 -6.39 -8.32
N ALA A 46 0.86 -5.60 -7.95
CA ALA A 46 0.75 -4.54 -6.96
C ALA A 46 1.86 -3.51 -7.08
N VAL A 47 1.63 -2.34 -6.48
CA VAL A 47 2.66 -1.32 -6.25
C VAL A 47 2.72 -0.97 -4.77
N TRP A 48 3.86 -0.45 -4.31
CA TRP A 48 4.05 -0.12 -2.89
C TRP A 48 4.68 1.26 -2.72
N GLY A 49 4.42 1.89 -1.56
CA GLY A 49 4.76 3.29 -1.31
C GLY A 49 6.25 3.62 -1.19
N GLY A 50 7.13 2.61 -1.16
CA GLY A 50 8.57 2.80 -1.02
C GLY A 50 8.99 3.16 0.41
N ASP A 51 10.23 3.67 0.54
CA ASP A 51 10.88 3.96 1.81
C ASP A 51 10.30 5.23 2.45
N VAL A 52 9.19 5.09 3.13
CA VAL A 52 8.49 6.21 3.80
C VAL A 52 9.06 6.44 5.20
N ARG A 53 9.06 7.70 5.66
CA ARG A 53 9.41 8.00 7.05
C ARG A 53 8.41 7.42 8.03
N ALA A 54 8.92 6.90 9.14
CA ALA A 54 8.15 6.51 10.30
C ALA A 54 7.72 7.75 11.09
N SER A 55 6.75 8.48 10.55
CA SER A 55 6.19 9.71 11.11
C SER A 55 4.73 9.87 10.71
N TRP A 56 3.99 10.73 11.40
CA TRP A 56 2.60 11.05 11.04
C TRP A 56 2.50 11.64 9.63
N ASP A 57 3.41 12.56 9.28
CA ASP A 57 3.50 13.12 7.92
C ASP A 57 3.82 12.02 6.88
N GLY A 58 4.67 11.06 7.24
CA GLY A 58 4.98 9.92 6.39
C GLY A 58 3.77 9.03 6.13
N MET A 59 2.97 8.76 7.16
CA MET A 59 1.72 8.01 7.04
C MET A 59 0.71 8.76 6.15
N ALA A 60 0.52 10.05 6.38
CA ALA A 60 -0.36 10.91 5.58
C ALA A 60 0.09 10.98 4.10
N ALA A 61 1.40 11.17 3.86
CA ALA A 61 1.96 11.17 2.51
C ALA A 61 1.76 9.83 1.78
N ASN A 62 1.86 8.72 2.49
CA ASN A 62 1.61 7.40 1.94
C ASN A 62 0.14 7.18 1.56
N LEU A 63 -0.81 7.64 2.39
CA LEU A 63 -2.23 7.61 2.05
C LEU A 63 -2.49 8.41 0.77
N ALA A 64 -1.99 9.64 0.69
CA ALA A 64 -2.13 10.46 -0.52
C ALA A 64 -1.50 9.79 -1.75
N ASN A 65 -0.36 9.10 -1.58
CA ASN A 65 0.29 8.34 -2.65
C ASN A 65 -0.58 7.15 -3.10
N ALA A 66 -1.18 6.41 -2.17
CA ALA A 66 -2.10 5.31 -2.48
C ALA A 66 -3.26 5.80 -3.37
N LEU A 67 -3.89 6.91 -3.00
CA LEU A 67 -5.01 7.47 -3.76
C LEU A 67 -4.57 7.99 -5.14
N ARG A 68 -3.36 8.54 -5.27
CA ARG A 68 -2.79 8.91 -6.58
C ARG A 68 -2.54 7.68 -7.45
N CYS A 69 -2.01 6.60 -6.90
CA CYS A 69 -1.82 5.33 -7.61
C CYS A 69 -3.16 4.77 -8.11
N SER A 70 -4.22 4.92 -7.31
CA SER A 70 -5.58 4.54 -7.71
C SER A 70 -6.09 5.33 -8.91
N PHE A 71 -5.87 6.64 -8.96
CA PHE A 71 -6.18 7.46 -10.13
C PHE A 71 -5.37 7.08 -11.38
N MET A 72 -4.18 6.53 -11.19
CA MET A 72 -3.36 5.99 -12.27
C MET A 72 -3.79 4.58 -12.72
N GLY A 73 -4.81 4.00 -12.10
CA GLY A 73 -5.35 2.68 -12.45
C GLY A 73 -4.53 1.50 -11.91
N PHE A 74 -3.75 1.68 -10.84
CA PHE A 74 -3.13 0.56 -10.14
C PHE A 74 -4.13 -0.04 -9.14
N PRO A 75 -4.59 -1.28 -9.36
CA PRO A 75 -5.67 -1.85 -8.56
C PRO A 75 -5.26 -2.18 -7.13
N ASN A 76 -4.00 -2.46 -6.91
CA ASN A 76 -3.46 -2.97 -5.66
C ASN A 76 -2.26 -2.14 -5.19
N TRP A 77 -2.33 -1.64 -3.96
CA TRP A 77 -1.29 -0.81 -3.36
C TRP A 77 -1.11 -1.14 -1.87
N GLY A 78 0.09 -0.94 -1.36
CA GLY A 78 0.38 -1.06 0.05
C GLY A 78 1.52 -0.17 0.53
N SER A 79 1.75 -0.17 1.83
CA SER A 79 2.86 0.54 2.47
C SER A 79 3.59 -0.33 3.47
N ASP A 80 4.83 0.05 3.77
CA ASP A 80 5.55 -0.48 4.92
C ASP A 80 4.86 0.02 6.20
N VAL A 81 4.16 -0.87 6.90
CA VAL A 81 3.41 -0.53 8.10
C VAL A 81 4.35 -0.12 9.22
N GLY A 82 4.10 1.06 9.79
CA GLY A 82 5.01 1.70 10.76
C GLY A 82 6.07 2.59 10.09
N GLY A 83 6.10 2.64 8.77
CA GLY A 83 7.12 3.35 8.00
C GLY A 83 8.38 2.51 7.77
N TYR A 84 9.29 2.98 6.94
CA TYR A 84 10.57 2.31 6.64
C TYR A 84 11.77 3.11 7.16
N LEU A 85 11.85 4.40 6.83
CA LEU A 85 12.90 5.29 7.29
C LEU A 85 12.56 5.83 8.67
N GLY A 86 13.36 5.49 9.68
CA GLY A 86 13.26 6.04 11.03
C GLY A 86 14.62 6.60 11.47
N ASP A 87 14.60 7.53 12.41
CA ASP A 87 15.77 7.89 13.18
C ASP A 87 16.13 6.73 14.14
N ALA A 88 17.32 6.75 14.72
CA ALA A 88 17.75 5.68 15.63
C ALA A 88 16.71 5.53 16.80
N GLY A 89 16.01 4.42 16.84
CA GLY A 89 15.00 4.12 17.85
C GLY A 89 13.75 3.46 17.29
N MET A 90 12.88 2.99 18.18
CA MET A 90 11.55 2.50 17.80
C MET A 90 10.61 3.67 17.55
N GLU A 91 9.72 3.52 16.57
CA GLU A 91 8.66 4.48 16.35
C GLU A 91 7.77 4.63 17.59
N PRO A 92 7.13 5.81 17.77
CA PRO A 92 6.09 5.93 18.78
C PRO A 92 5.04 4.84 18.62
N GLU A 93 4.77 4.11 19.71
CA GLU A 93 3.80 2.99 19.70
C GLU A 93 2.44 3.40 19.12
N GLN A 94 2.00 4.63 19.42
CA GLN A 94 0.74 5.15 18.89
C GLN A 94 0.74 5.24 17.36
N LEU A 95 1.81 5.77 16.76
CA LEU A 95 1.94 5.83 15.30
C LEU A 95 1.89 4.43 14.68
N TYR A 96 2.65 3.50 15.25
CA TYR A 96 2.68 2.14 14.74
C TYR A 96 1.29 1.47 14.82
N ARG A 97 0.59 1.63 15.94
CA ARG A 97 -0.77 1.10 16.11
C ARG A 97 -1.75 1.69 15.09
N ARG A 98 -1.68 2.99 14.80
CA ARG A 98 -2.53 3.63 13.79
C ARG A 98 -2.20 3.14 12.39
N TRP A 99 -0.93 2.94 12.11
CA TRP A 99 -0.50 2.41 10.82
C TRP A 99 -0.89 0.94 10.64
N LEU A 100 -0.84 0.12 11.69
CA LEU A 100 -1.38 -1.24 11.70
C LEU A 100 -2.87 -1.24 11.35
N GLN A 101 -3.66 -0.38 11.99
CA GLN A 101 -5.10 -0.27 11.75
C GLN A 101 -5.40 0.15 10.29
N TRP A 102 -4.67 1.12 9.76
CA TRP A 102 -4.83 1.53 8.37
C TRP A 102 -4.34 0.47 7.39
N GLY A 103 -3.22 -0.15 7.65
CA GLY A 103 -2.62 -1.17 6.79
C GLY A 103 -3.55 -2.35 6.49
N VAL A 104 -4.43 -2.70 7.42
CA VAL A 104 -5.49 -3.72 7.21
C VAL A 104 -6.33 -3.40 5.98
N TRP A 105 -6.58 -2.13 5.71
CA TRP A 105 -7.40 -1.60 4.63
C TRP A 105 -6.59 -1.16 3.40
N CYS A 106 -5.38 -1.70 3.24
CA CYS A 106 -4.57 -1.58 2.03
C CYS A 106 -4.59 -2.89 1.24
N GLY A 107 -4.21 -2.86 -0.01
CA GLY A 107 -4.11 -4.07 -0.83
C GLY A 107 -3.00 -4.99 -0.37
N LEU A 108 -1.78 -4.46 -0.13
CA LEU A 108 -0.69 -5.15 0.53
C LEU A 108 -0.64 -4.78 2.01
N TYR A 109 -0.35 -5.76 2.85
CA TYR A 109 -0.13 -5.58 4.27
C TYR A 109 1.22 -6.18 4.63
N GLU A 110 2.23 -5.35 4.70
CA GLU A 110 3.59 -5.77 4.96
C GLU A 110 4.24 -4.97 6.08
N ILE A 111 5.13 -5.61 6.81
CA ILE A 111 5.86 -5.02 7.93
C ILE A 111 7.34 -5.29 7.66
N LYS A 112 8.13 -4.24 7.66
CA LYS A 112 9.58 -4.36 7.53
C LYS A 112 10.19 -4.48 8.93
N ILE A 113 11.05 -5.46 9.08
CA ILE A 113 11.77 -5.70 10.33
C ILE A 113 13.08 -4.93 10.35
N ASP A 114 13.73 -4.80 9.19
CA ASP A 114 14.97 -4.04 9.07
C ASP A 114 14.69 -2.57 8.82
N GLY A 115 15.26 -1.73 9.64
CA GLY A 115 15.28 -0.30 9.44
C GLY A 115 16.21 0.13 8.31
N PRO A 116 16.35 1.44 8.05
CA PRO A 116 17.15 1.96 6.97
C PRO A 116 18.59 1.44 7.03
N ALA A 117 19.07 0.91 5.91
CA ALA A 117 20.43 0.37 5.74
C ALA A 117 20.84 -0.72 6.75
N GLY A 118 19.92 -1.56 7.21
CA GLY A 118 20.18 -2.62 8.17
C GLY A 118 20.57 -2.10 9.57
N ARG A 119 20.23 -0.87 9.89
CA ARG A 119 20.52 -0.25 11.19
C ARG A 119 19.35 -0.34 12.19
N GLY A 120 18.49 -1.34 11.99
CA GLY A 120 17.70 -1.90 13.06
C GLY A 120 16.68 -0.99 13.72
N ASN A 121 15.74 -0.43 12.98
CA ASN A 121 14.44 -0.17 13.57
C ASN A 121 13.64 -1.46 13.49
N ASP A 122 13.90 -2.35 14.43
CA ASP A 122 13.21 -3.61 14.51
C ASP A 122 11.74 -3.34 14.89
N ARG A 123 10.84 -3.58 13.93
CA ARG A 123 9.39 -3.42 14.10
C ARG A 123 8.70 -4.69 14.55
N ALA A 124 9.45 -5.67 14.98
CA ALA A 124 8.88 -6.88 15.54
C ALA A 124 8.04 -6.54 16.78
N PRO A 125 6.78 -7.00 16.85
CA PRO A 125 5.85 -6.55 17.89
C PRO A 125 6.30 -6.88 19.31
N TRP A 126 7.14 -7.90 19.50
CA TRP A 126 7.66 -8.29 20.81
C TRP A 126 8.70 -7.32 21.42
N HIS A 127 9.19 -6.36 20.64
CA HIS A 127 10.04 -5.27 21.14
C HIS A 127 9.24 -4.10 21.73
N TYR A 128 7.91 -4.15 21.60
CA TYR A 128 6.99 -3.13 22.09
C TYR A 128 6.18 -3.64 23.29
N GLY A 129 5.42 -2.76 23.93
CA GLY A 129 4.55 -3.10 25.03
C GLY A 129 3.38 -4.02 24.63
N SER A 130 2.75 -4.62 25.62
CA SER A 130 1.62 -5.55 25.43
C SER A 130 0.45 -4.94 24.64
N THR A 131 0.25 -3.63 24.75
CA THR A 131 -0.79 -2.90 24.04
C THR A 131 -0.57 -2.94 22.52
N LEU A 132 0.68 -2.77 22.06
CA LEU A 132 0.99 -2.89 20.64
C LEU A 132 0.89 -4.35 20.18
N GLN A 133 1.40 -5.29 20.96
CA GLN A 133 1.32 -6.72 20.64
C GLN A 133 -0.12 -7.16 20.41
N GLU A 134 -1.03 -6.73 21.29
CA GLU A 134 -2.46 -7.03 21.14
C GLU A 134 -3.07 -6.32 19.91
N SER A 135 -2.68 -5.07 19.66
CA SER A 135 -3.14 -4.34 18.46
C SER A 135 -2.66 -5.01 17.18
N PHE A 136 -1.42 -5.51 17.19
CA PHE A 136 -0.83 -6.25 16.08
C PHE A 136 -1.59 -7.54 15.81
N ARG A 137 -1.86 -8.33 16.85
CA ARG A 137 -2.63 -9.58 16.74
C ARG A 137 -4.00 -9.32 16.15
N ARG A 138 -4.74 -8.34 16.67
CA ARG A 138 -6.08 -7.97 16.18
C ARG A 138 -6.04 -7.52 14.72
N ALA A 139 -5.06 -6.70 14.34
CA ALA A 139 -4.91 -6.25 12.96
C ALA A 139 -4.65 -7.43 12.00
N CYS A 140 -3.86 -8.41 12.40
CA CYS A 140 -3.64 -9.63 11.61
C CYS A 140 -4.92 -10.46 11.48
N GLU A 141 -5.67 -10.64 12.57
CA GLU A 141 -6.94 -11.38 12.55
C GLU A 141 -7.98 -10.68 11.66
N GLU A 142 -8.11 -9.36 11.78
CA GLU A 142 -8.99 -8.55 10.93
C GLU A 142 -8.58 -8.66 9.46
N ARG A 143 -7.28 -8.54 9.15
CA ARG A 143 -6.77 -8.71 7.79
C ARG A 143 -7.09 -10.07 7.22
N MET A 144 -6.93 -11.13 8.00
CA MET A 144 -7.26 -12.48 7.55
C MET A 144 -8.76 -12.67 7.32
N SER A 145 -9.61 -12.04 8.12
CA SER A 145 -11.07 -12.06 7.90
C SER A 145 -11.48 -11.34 6.61
N LEU A 146 -10.73 -10.30 6.21
CA LEU A 146 -10.96 -9.55 4.96
C LEU A 146 -10.34 -10.24 3.72
N ALA A 147 -9.51 -11.25 3.88
CA ALA A 147 -8.81 -11.87 2.76
C ALA A 147 -9.73 -12.34 1.63
N PRO A 148 -10.88 -13.00 1.87
CA PRO A 148 -11.79 -13.39 0.80
C PRO A 148 -12.40 -12.19 0.05
N TYR A 149 -12.71 -11.09 0.77
CA TYR A 149 -13.22 -9.87 0.18
C TYR A 149 -12.18 -9.20 -0.72
N ILE A 150 -10.95 -9.05 -0.23
CA ILE A 150 -9.84 -8.47 -0.98
C ILE A 150 -9.52 -9.32 -2.22
N TYR A 151 -9.45 -10.63 -2.06
CA TYR A 151 -9.22 -11.57 -3.15
C TYR A 151 -10.28 -11.42 -4.25
N SER A 152 -11.56 -11.38 -3.87
CA SER A 152 -12.66 -11.21 -4.82
C SER A 152 -12.56 -9.89 -5.59
N LEU A 153 -12.27 -8.78 -4.90
CA LEU A 153 -12.13 -7.46 -5.53
C LEU A 153 -10.94 -7.40 -6.50
N LEU A 154 -9.80 -7.97 -6.12
CA LEU A 154 -8.61 -7.97 -6.97
C LEU A 154 -8.77 -8.87 -8.20
N ASN A 155 -9.46 -10.01 -8.08
CA ASN A 155 -9.77 -10.86 -9.23
C ASN A 155 -10.72 -10.20 -10.23
N THR A 156 -11.55 -9.29 -9.77
CA THR A 156 -12.52 -8.55 -10.60
C THR A 156 -12.10 -7.10 -10.84
N ALA A 157 -10.84 -6.75 -10.57
CA ALA A 157 -10.35 -5.38 -10.68
C ALA A 157 -10.46 -4.81 -12.10
N ALA A 158 -10.36 -5.65 -13.13
CA ALA A 158 -10.57 -5.24 -14.52
C ALA A 158 -12.00 -4.71 -14.77
N GLU A 159 -12.99 -5.20 -14.02
CA GLU A 159 -14.40 -4.84 -14.14
C GLU A 159 -14.81 -3.76 -13.12
N HIS A 160 -14.29 -3.84 -11.91
CA HIS A 160 -14.71 -3.03 -10.78
C HIS A 160 -13.71 -1.96 -10.36
N GLY A 161 -12.55 -1.92 -11.01
CA GLY A 161 -11.52 -0.91 -10.78
C GLY A 161 -10.64 -1.20 -9.56
N VAL A 162 -10.10 -0.12 -9.00
CA VAL A 162 -9.10 -0.18 -7.93
C VAL A 162 -9.70 -0.53 -6.57
N LEU A 163 -8.90 -1.13 -5.70
CA LEU A 163 -9.30 -1.53 -4.35
C LEU A 163 -9.54 -0.32 -3.43
N MET A 164 -8.60 0.64 -3.45
CA MET A 164 -8.67 1.88 -2.66
C MET A 164 -9.21 3.01 -3.56
N LYS A 165 -10.49 3.31 -3.48
CA LYS A 165 -11.16 4.27 -4.38
C LYS A 165 -11.21 5.66 -3.75
N PRO A 166 -10.49 6.67 -4.27
CA PRO A 166 -10.67 8.04 -3.84
C PRO A 166 -12.14 8.46 -3.96
N LEU A 167 -12.67 9.25 -3.02
CA LEU A 167 -14.08 9.67 -3.08
C LEU A 167 -14.39 10.44 -4.35
N ALA A 168 -13.46 11.30 -4.82
CA ALA A 168 -13.61 11.99 -6.11
C ALA A 168 -13.68 11.06 -7.32
N TYR A 169 -13.13 9.85 -7.24
CA TYR A 169 -13.24 8.83 -8.28
C TYR A 169 -14.67 8.24 -8.35
N VAL A 170 -15.32 8.10 -7.20
CA VAL A 170 -16.65 7.48 -7.09
C VAL A 170 -17.76 8.53 -7.24
N TYR A 171 -17.53 9.73 -6.71
CA TYR A 171 -18.48 10.84 -6.69
C TYR A 171 -17.93 12.09 -7.40
N PRO A 172 -17.62 12.00 -8.71
CA PRO A 172 -16.91 13.09 -9.43
C PRO A 172 -17.72 14.39 -9.53
N ASN A 173 -19.02 14.33 -9.35
CA ASN A 173 -19.90 15.49 -9.43
C ASN A 173 -20.15 16.18 -8.07
N ASP A 174 -19.62 15.65 -6.98
CA ASP A 174 -19.70 16.29 -5.66
C ASP A 174 -18.39 17.08 -5.41
N PRO A 175 -18.45 18.42 -5.43
CA PRO A 175 -17.24 19.24 -5.26
C PRO A 175 -16.56 19.04 -3.90
N LYS A 176 -17.25 18.55 -2.87
CA LYS A 176 -16.66 18.25 -1.58
C LYS A 176 -15.61 17.14 -1.66
N THR A 177 -15.81 16.18 -2.55
CA THR A 177 -14.88 15.04 -2.69
C THR A 177 -13.53 15.40 -3.31
N LEU A 178 -13.47 16.53 -4.03
CA LEU A 178 -12.24 16.95 -4.73
C LEU A 178 -11.09 17.30 -3.78
N THR A 179 -11.38 17.66 -2.54
CA THR A 179 -10.40 18.02 -1.52
C THR A 179 -10.20 16.95 -0.44
N LEU A 180 -11.01 15.87 -0.48
CA LEU A 180 -10.91 14.77 0.47
C LEU A 180 -9.81 13.80 0.02
N TRP A 181 -8.71 13.80 0.76
CA TRP A 181 -7.54 12.96 0.50
C TRP A 181 -7.20 12.02 1.66
N ASP A 182 -7.90 12.14 2.77
CA ASP A 182 -7.68 11.45 4.03
C ASP A 182 -8.70 10.32 4.28
N GLU A 183 -9.60 10.11 3.32
CA GLU A 183 -10.56 9.00 3.33
C GLU A 183 -10.81 8.45 1.92
N TYR A 184 -11.25 7.20 1.85
CA TYR A 184 -11.50 6.49 0.59
C TYR A 184 -12.49 5.34 0.77
N LEU A 185 -13.09 4.87 -0.31
CA LEU A 185 -13.83 3.61 -0.30
C LEU A 185 -12.86 2.42 -0.52
N PHE A 186 -12.93 1.44 0.35
CA PHE A 186 -12.26 0.16 0.18
C PHE A 186 -13.22 -0.83 -0.49
N GLY A 187 -13.00 -1.06 -1.79
CA GLY A 187 -13.97 -1.73 -2.63
C GLY A 187 -15.26 -0.93 -2.75
N SER A 188 -16.41 -1.59 -2.52
CA SER A 188 -17.74 -0.97 -2.56
C SER A 188 -18.46 -0.95 -1.20
N ALA A 189 -17.91 -1.63 -0.19
CA ALA A 189 -18.62 -1.88 1.05
C ALA A 189 -18.14 -1.05 2.24
N PHE A 190 -16.93 -0.51 2.21
CA PHE A 190 -16.33 0.16 3.36
C PHE A 190 -15.83 1.56 3.03
N LEU A 191 -16.16 2.51 3.90
CA LEU A 191 -15.51 3.82 3.94
C LEU A 191 -14.41 3.76 4.99
N VAL A 192 -13.21 4.13 4.61
CA VAL A 192 -12.01 4.10 5.46
C VAL A 192 -11.50 5.52 5.64
N ALA A 193 -11.41 5.96 6.90
CA ALA A 193 -10.86 7.25 7.30
C ALA A 193 -9.77 7.02 8.36
N PRO A 194 -8.51 6.89 7.96
CA PRO A 194 -7.41 6.62 8.88
C PRO A 194 -7.18 7.77 9.85
N MET A 195 -6.85 7.43 11.10
CA MET A 195 -6.42 8.43 12.08
C MET A 195 -4.97 8.82 11.82
N LEU A 196 -4.73 10.04 11.40
CA LEU A 196 -3.42 10.58 10.98
C LEU A 196 -2.74 11.43 12.06
N GLN A 197 -3.17 11.31 13.31
CA GLN A 197 -2.62 12.03 14.45
C GLN A 197 -2.91 11.31 15.77
#